data_205b7a352c9c96d894bdf071a17e75ea
#
_entry.id   205b7a352c9c96d894bdf071a17e75ea
#
_cell.length_a   1.000
_cell.length_b   1.000
_cell.length_c   1.000
_cell.angle_alpha   90.00
_cell.angle_beta   90.00
_cell.angle_gamma   90.00
#
_symmetry.space_group_name_H-M   'P 1'
#
loop_
_entity.id
_entity.type
_entity.pdbx_description
1 polymer ?
#
loop_
_entity_poly.entity_id
_entity_poly.type
_entity_poly.pdbx_seq_one_letter_code
_entity_poly.pdbx_strand_id
1 'polypeptide(L)'
;MTSKAQLLNTLDSLVNQRVTVPTNPYGGQCVALIDNVLQYQGLFNLDFSYLNAIDALSRAENLGLKVTYFNGSNNPPVGSVWVTNCLPYHQFGHIGFVVAENSDGTVTTVEQNIDGNGDALYNGCWTRKVTRNLDSAGNFSYIDWNAPTQQMVGWFELPFDGMAQDNYFIDVSAYQPGDLTGICQASGTNNTVIKVTEGVGWVSPVAGQQTSTSNCIGYYHFARFGGDVATAQAEANYFISNLPSHPRYLVCDYEDGASGDKQANTNAVLAFMDICKASGFEPIYYSYKPYTLANVYVDQITARYPNSLWIAAYPDYEVRPEP
;
A
#
# COMPACT_ATOMS: atom_id res chain seq x y z
N MET A 1 7.90 4.91 15.91
CA MET A 1 7.71 3.83 14.92
C MET A 1 7.91 2.51 15.61
N THR A 2 7.23 1.45 15.20
CA THR A 2 7.14 0.19 15.95
C THR A 2 8.10 -0.85 15.40
N SER A 3 8.94 -1.44 16.24
CA SER A 3 9.77 -2.57 15.85
C SER A 3 8.99 -3.90 15.91
N LYS A 4 9.42 -4.89 15.13
CA LYS A 4 8.86 -6.23 15.20
C LYS A 4 8.98 -6.82 16.61
N ALA A 5 10.07 -6.54 17.31
CA ALA A 5 10.28 -6.98 18.70
C ALA A 5 9.25 -6.37 19.68
N GLN A 6 8.89 -5.10 19.49
CA GLN A 6 7.82 -4.47 20.30
C GLN A 6 6.47 -5.15 20.07
N LEU A 7 6.11 -5.46 18.82
CA LEU A 7 4.89 -6.22 18.55
C LEU A 7 4.90 -7.58 19.26
N LEU A 8 5.98 -8.36 19.10
CA LEU A 8 6.09 -9.70 19.68
C LEU A 8 6.01 -9.67 21.20
N ASN A 9 6.69 -8.72 21.85
CA ASN A 9 6.61 -8.51 23.31
C ASN A 9 5.20 -8.13 23.76
N THR A 10 4.52 -7.27 23.00
CA THR A 10 3.12 -6.90 23.30
C THR A 10 2.22 -8.13 23.20
N LEU A 11 2.31 -8.89 22.10
CA LEU A 11 1.52 -10.11 21.92
C LEU A 11 1.77 -11.13 23.03
N ASP A 12 3.02 -11.33 23.43
CA ASP A 12 3.37 -12.21 24.56
C ASP A 12 2.73 -11.76 25.87
N SER A 13 2.68 -10.44 26.13
CA SER A 13 2.04 -9.90 27.33
C SER A 13 0.53 -10.08 27.35
N LEU A 14 -0.11 -10.23 26.19
CA LEU A 14 -1.54 -10.42 26.05
C LEU A 14 -1.97 -11.90 26.12
N VAL A 15 -1.04 -12.85 26.05
CA VAL A 15 -1.36 -14.28 26.14
C VAL A 15 -2.03 -14.60 27.49
N ASN A 16 -3.09 -15.41 27.46
CA ASN A 16 -3.96 -15.72 28.58
C ASN A 16 -4.72 -14.51 29.17
N GLN A 17 -4.86 -13.45 28.40
CA GLN A 17 -5.75 -12.33 28.75
C GLN A 17 -6.95 -12.32 27.81
N ARG A 18 -8.07 -11.75 28.29
CA ARG A 18 -9.23 -11.44 27.46
C ARG A 18 -9.10 -10.02 26.97
N VAL A 19 -8.73 -9.89 25.70
CA VAL A 19 -8.55 -8.59 25.04
C VAL A 19 -9.89 -8.10 24.51
N THR A 20 -10.24 -6.85 24.84
CA THR A 20 -11.46 -6.18 24.39
C THR A 20 -11.13 -4.81 23.86
N VAL A 21 -12.03 -4.27 23.02
CA VAL A 21 -11.97 -2.91 22.49
C VAL A 21 -13.37 -2.28 22.48
N PRO A 22 -13.47 -0.94 22.59
CA PRO A 22 -14.77 -0.24 22.56
C PRO A 22 -15.54 -0.43 21.23
N THR A 23 -14.82 -0.70 20.15
CA THR A 23 -15.34 -0.87 18.78
C THR A 23 -15.88 -2.26 18.50
N ASN A 24 -15.72 -3.20 19.44
CA ASN A 24 -16.30 -4.54 19.34
C ASN A 24 -17.18 -4.84 20.56
N PRO A 25 -18.52 -4.84 20.39
CA PRO A 25 -19.45 -5.12 21.49
C PRO A 25 -19.38 -6.55 22.01
N TYR A 26 -18.79 -7.44 21.21
CA TYR A 26 -18.61 -8.85 21.55
C TYR A 26 -17.20 -9.13 22.11
N GLY A 27 -16.71 -8.35 23.05
CA GLY A 27 -15.34 -8.41 23.59
C GLY A 27 -14.81 -9.85 23.72
N GLY A 28 -13.49 -10.05 23.49
CA GLY A 28 -12.90 -11.38 23.43
C GLY A 28 -12.99 -12.06 22.06
N GLN A 29 -13.50 -11.39 21.03
CA GLN A 29 -13.48 -11.87 19.65
C GLN A 29 -12.05 -11.80 19.06
N CYS A 30 -11.78 -12.61 18.03
CA CYS A 30 -10.49 -12.60 17.33
C CYS A 30 -10.12 -11.21 16.78
N VAL A 31 -11.09 -10.51 16.19
CA VAL A 31 -10.91 -9.14 15.67
C VAL A 31 -10.65 -8.11 16.77
N ALA A 32 -11.12 -8.34 18.01
CA ALA A 32 -10.84 -7.44 19.13
C ALA A 32 -9.36 -7.46 19.52
N LEU A 33 -8.68 -8.60 19.43
CA LEU A 33 -7.24 -8.69 19.60
C LEU A 33 -6.50 -7.87 18.53
N ILE A 34 -6.90 -8.01 17.27
CA ILE A 34 -6.27 -7.30 16.14
C ILE A 34 -6.45 -5.80 16.31
N ASP A 35 -7.68 -5.34 16.51
CA ASP A 35 -7.99 -3.92 16.67
C ASP A 35 -7.28 -3.31 17.91
N ASN A 36 -7.22 -4.05 19.02
CA ASN A 36 -6.47 -3.63 20.21
C ASN A 36 -4.99 -3.38 19.87
N VAL A 37 -4.31 -4.35 19.27
CA VAL A 37 -2.88 -4.26 18.97
C VAL A 37 -2.59 -3.21 17.91
N LEU A 38 -3.42 -3.10 16.88
CA LEU A 38 -3.18 -2.17 15.77
C LEU A 38 -3.55 -0.73 16.09
N GLN A 39 -4.55 -0.50 16.96
CA GLN A 39 -5.08 0.83 17.24
C GLN A 39 -4.83 1.30 18.69
N TYR A 40 -5.09 0.46 19.68
CA TYR A 40 -5.15 0.90 21.09
C TYR A 40 -3.85 0.72 21.89
N GLN A 41 -2.91 -0.12 21.43
CA GLN A 41 -1.60 -0.29 22.07
C GLN A 41 -0.58 0.80 21.74
N GLY A 42 -0.97 1.77 20.88
CA GLY A 42 -0.08 2.86 20.47
C GLY A 42 1.06 2.43 19.54
N LEU A 43 0.97 1.21 18.97
CA LEU A 43 2.01 0.67 18.11
C LEU A 43 1.89 1.16 16.67
N PHE A 44 0.69 1.11 16.06
CA PHE A 44 0.55 1.31 14.62
C PHE A 44 -0.41 2.43 14.20
N ASN A 45 -1.40 2.77 15.01
CA ASN A 45 -2.48 3.71 14.66
C ASN A 45 -3.24 3.31 13.37
N LEU A 46 -3.55 2.01 13.25
CA LEU A 46 -4.28 1.43 12.12
C LEU A 46 -5.70 1.05 12.57
N ASP A 47 -6.70 1.58 11.88
CA ASP A 47 -8.12 1.37 12.20
C ASP A 47 -8.66 0.09 11.57
N PHE A 48 -8.92 -0.92 12.41
CA PHE A 48 -9.58 -2.19 12.08
C PHE A 48 -10.93 -2.37 12.80
N SER A 49 -11.55 -1.26 13.20
CA SER A 49 -12.81 -1.24 13.94
C SER A 49 -13.98 -1.83 13.12
N TYR A 50 -14.93 -2.45 13.82
CA TYR A 50 -16.21 -2.90 13.27
C TYR A 50 -16.14 -3.91 12.11
N LEU A 51 -15.08 -4.68 12.01
CA LEU A 51 -14.88 -5.66 10.94
C LEU A 51 -15.24 -7.09 11.39
N ASN A 52 -15.57 -7.94 10.39
CA ASN A 52 -15.41 -9.38 10.52
C ASN A 52 -13.97 -9.75 10.12
N ALA A 53 -13.47 -10.87 10.62
CA ALA A 53 -12.12 -11.32 10.29
C ALA A 53 -11.89 -11.47 8.77
N ILE A 54 -12.89 -11.99 8.04
CA ILE A 54 -12.81 -12.22 6.60
C ILE A 54 -12.65 -10.92 5.79
N ASP A 55 -13.06 -9.78 6.32
CA ASP A 55 -12.98 -8.48 5.65
C ASP A 55 -11.63 -7.79 5.86
N ALA A 56 -10.77 -8.34 6.75
CA ALA A 56 -9.54 -7.68 7.18
C ALA A 56 -8.49 -7.51 6.08
N LEU A 57 -8.43 -8.41 5.07
CA LEU A 57 -7.50 -8.24 3.95
C LEU A 57 -7.88 -7.04 3.09
N SER A 58 -9.14 -6.88 2.73
CA SER A 58 -9.62 -5.72 1.98
C SER A 58 -9.43 -4.42 2.77
N ARG A 59 -9.61 -4.47 4.10
CA ARG A 59 -9.31 -3.31 4.97
C ARG A 59 -7.83 -2.97 4.94
N ALA A 60 -6.95 -3.97 5.02
CA ALA A 60 -5.50 -3.79 4.95
C ALA A 60 -5.08 -3.17 3.60
N GLU A 61 -5.65 -3.63 2.48
CA GLU A 61 -5.42 -3.03 1.15
C GLU A 61 -5.83 -1.55 1.12
N ASN A 62 -7.01 -1.22 1.66
CA ASN A 62 -7.50 0.16 1.72
C ASN A 62 -6.63 1.06 2.61
N LEU A 63 -5.93 0.50 3.60
CA LEU A 63 -4.95 1.19 4.42
C LEU A 63 -3.55 1.22 3.77
N GLY A 64 -3.39 0.65 2.56
CA GLY A 64 -2.14 0.60 1.83
C GLY A 64 -1.14 -0.42 2.38
N LEU A 65 -1.57 -1.39 3.20
CA LEU A 65 -0.71 -2.45 3.71
C LEU A 65 -0.41 -3.47 2.61
N LYS A 66 0.74 -4.11 2.68
CA LYS A 66 1.09 -5.20 1.76
C LYS A 66 0.25 -6.43 2.10
N VAL A 67 -0.64 -6.81 1.20
CA VAL A 67 -1.50 -7.99 1.30
C VAL A 67 -0.98 -9.07 0.37
N THR A 68 -0.97 -10.30 0.86
CA THR A 68 -0.65 -11.51 0.09
C THR A 68 -1.81 -12.48 0.20
N TYR A 69 -2.45 -12.79 -0.91
CA TYR A 69 -3.43 -13.88 -0.99
C TYR A 69 -2.72 -15.21 -1.11
N PHE A 70 -3.19 -16.22 -0.38
CA PHE A 70 -2.56 -17.53 -0.37
C PHE A 70 -2.66 -18.21 -1.75
N ASN A 71 -1.54 -18.73 -2.23
CA ASN A 71 -1.42 -19.36 -3.55
C ASN A 71 -0.80 -20.77 -3.51
N GLY A 72 -0.69 -21.35 -2.31
CA GLY A 72 -0.18 -22.70 -2.12
C GLY A 72 1.33 -22.82 -1.86
N SER A 73 2.08 -21.71 -1.81
CA SER A 73 3.55 -21.79 -1.79
C SER A 73 4.27 -21.17 -0.60
N ASN A 74 3.63 -20.29 0.16
CA ASN A 74 4.31 -19.51 1.22
C ASN A 74 3.57 -19.55 2.55
N ASN A 75 4.32 -19.54 3.64
CA ASN A 75 3.79 -19.27 4.97
C ASN A 75 3.69 -17.75 5.22
N PRO A 76 2.72 -17.31 6.03
CA PRO A 76 2.67 -15.95 6.49
C PRO A 76 3.90 -15.61 7.35
N PRO A 77 4.62 -14.52 7.07
CA PRO A 77 5.87 -14.20 7.78
C PRO A 77 5.64 -13.78 9.23
N VAL A 78 6.67 -13.94 10.08
CA VAL A 78 6.62 -13.49 11.48
C VAL A 78 6.34 -12.00 11.58
N GLY A 79 5.33 -11.65 12.38
CA GLY A 79 4.82 -10.29 12.57
C GLY A 79 3.68 -9.93 11.62
N SER A 80 3.27 -10.80 10.69
CA SER A 80 2.09 -10.58 9.86
C SER A 80 0.80 -10.96 10.59
N VAL A 81 -0.31 -10.47 10.04
CA VAL A 81 -1.68 -10.84 10.45
C VAL A 81 -2.28 -11.71 9.36
N TRP A 82 -2.63 -12.95 9.71
CA TRP A 82 -3.25 -13.92 8.81
C TRP A 82 -4.76 -13.91 8.93
N VAL A 83 -5.45 -14.29 7.85
CA VAL A 83 -6.91 -14.39 7.75
C VAL A 83 -7.30 -15.73 7.15
N THR A 84 -8.28 -16.39 7.76
CA THR A 84 -8.84 -17.65 7.28
C THR A 84 -10.33 -17.57 7.05
N ASN A 85 -10.81 -18.43 6.16
CA ASN A 85 -12.23 -18.75 5.98
C ASN A 85 -12.58 -19.93 6.91
N CYS A 86 -13.71 -19.84 7.58
CA CYS A 86 -14.18 -20.84 8.53
C CYS A 86 -15.43 -21.62 8.06
N LEU A 87 -15.74 -21.58 6.78
CA LEU A 87 -16.84 -22.38 6.23
C LEU A 87 -16.55 -23.88 6.36
N PRO A 88 -17.54 -24.72 6.60
CA PRO A 88 -18.98 -24.41 6.70
C PRO A 88 -19.47 -23.97 8.10
N TYR A 89 -18.57 -23.79 9.06
CA TYR A 89 -18.95 -23.52 10.45
C TYR A 89 -19.58 -22.13 10.65
N HIS A 90 -18.95 -21.09 10.07
CA HIS A 90 -19.47 -19.72 10.04
C HIS A 90 -18.80 -18.89 8.94
N GLN A 91 -19.46 -17.78 8.58
CA GLN A 91 -19.04 -16.91 7.47
C GLN A 91 -18.07 -15.79 7.89
N PHE A 92 -17.82 -15.59 9.19
CA PHE A 92 -17.11 -14.42 9.70
C PHE A 92 -15.58 -14.52 9.54
N GLY A 93 -15.05 -15.72 9.27
CA GLY A 93 -13.62 -15.97 9.22
C GLY A 93 -12.95 -15.98 10.59
N HIS A 94 -11.61 -16.16 10.59
CA HIS A 94 -10.79 -16.07 11.79
C HIS A 94 -9.49 -15.34 11.46
N ILE A 95 -8.83 -14.77 12.47
CA ILE A 95 -7.69 -13.87 12.30
C ILE A 95 -6.75 -13.94 13.50
N GLY A 96 -5.45 -13.79 13.28
CA GLY A 96 -4.44 -13.76 14.32
C GLY A 96 -3.08 -13.30 13.82
N PHE A 97 -2.09 -13.26 14.72
CA PHE A 97 -0.72 -12.85 14.40
C PHE A 97 0.18 -14.08 14.29
N VAL A 98 1.16 -14.04 13.40
CA VAL A 98 2.29 -14.98 13.38
C VAL A 98 3.39 -14.44 14.29
N VAL A 99 3.82 -15.24 15.26
CA VAL A 99 4.86 -14.82 16.22
C VAL A 99 6.17 -15.59 16.08
N ALA A 100 6.15 -16.78 15.48
CA ALA A 100 7.35 -17.52 15.14
C ALA A 100 7.13 -18.43 13.93
N GLU A 101 8.19 -18.71 13.21
CA GLU A 101 8.29 -19.78 12.23
C GLU A 101 9.16 -20.89 12.85
N ASN A 102 8.69 -22.13 12.84
CA ASN A 102 9.33 -23.25 13.49
C ASN A 102 10.20 -24.04 12.49
N SER A 103 11.21 -24.73 12.98
CA SER A 103 12.15 -25.50 12.15
C SER A 103 11.51 -26.67 11.38
N ASP A 104 10.32 -27.10 11.78
CA ASP A 104 9.53 -28.15 11.13
C ASP A 104 8.56 -27.61 10.06
N GLY A 105 8.62 -26.30 9.77
CA GLY A 105 7.75 -25.63 8.80
C GLY A 105 6.38 -25.21 9.35
N THR A 106 6.08 -25.48 10.61
CA THR A 106 4.88 -24.95 11.27
C THR A 106 5.10 -23.50 11.70
N VAL A 107 4.01 -22.81 12.05
CA VAL A 107 4.07 -21.44 12.59
C VAL A 107 3.44 -21.40 13.98
N THR A 108 4.01 -20.57 14.85
CA THR A 108 3.38 -20.23 16.13
C THR A 108 2.57 -18.94 15.93
N THR A 109 1.33 -18.97 16.37
CA THR A 109 0.40 -17.84 16.26
C THR A 109 -0.04 -17.36 17.63
N VAL A 110 -0.45 -16.09 17.70
CA VAL A 110 -1.21 -15.51 18.83
C VAL A 110 -2.56 -15.08 18.30
N GLU A 111 -3.60 -15.65 18.87
CA GLU A 111 -4.97 -15.50 18.42
C GLU A 111 -5.95 -15.54 19.61
N GLN A 112 -7.17 -15.06 19.41
CA GLN A 112 -8.20 -15.02 20.45
C GLN A 112 -9.47 -15.69 19.95
N ASN A 113 -10.26 -16.25 20.89
CA ASN A 113 -11.53 -16.91 20.59
C ASN A 113 -11.38 -18.22 19.79
N ILE A 114 -10.46 -19.10 20.23
CA ILE A 114 -10.31 -20.45 19.67
C ILE A 114 -10.86 -21.53 20.59
N ASP A 115 -11.19 -21.21 21.82
CA ASP A 115 -11.69 -22.12 22.85
C ASP A 115 -13.22 -22.36 22.79
N GLY A 116 -13.84 -22.05 21.66
CA GLY A 116 -15.20 -22.45 21.31
C GLY A 116 -16.32 -21.54 21.82
N ASN A 117 -16.00 -20.48 22.55
CA ASN A 117 -16.96 -19.51 23.05
C ASN A 117 -16.84 -18.21 22.27
N GLY A 118 -17.28 -18.21 21.02
CA GLY A 118 -17.22 -17.06 20.11
C GLY A 118 -18.01 -15.84 20.56
N ASP A 119 -18.66 -15.91 21.70
CA ASP A 119 -19.47 -14.83 22.25
C ASP A 119 -18.75 -14.18 23.44
N ALA A 120 -18.67 -12.86 23.40
CA ALA A 120 -18.13 -12.01 24.47
C ALA A 120 -18.80 -12.18 25.82
N LEU A 121 -20.00 -12.73 25.84
CA LEU A 121 -20.76 -12.97 27.06
C LEU A 121 -20.19 -14.11 27.89
N TYR A 122 -19.33 -14.94 27.31
CA TYR A 122 -18.79 -16.13 27.99
C TYR A 122 -17.33 -15.94 28.47
N ASN A 123 -17.01 -16.48 29.61
CA ASN A 123 -15.65 -16.63 30.11
C ASN A 123 -14.96 -17.70 29.26
N GLY A 124 -13.83 -17.40 28.65
CA GLY A 124 -13.10 -18.35 27.83
C GLY A 124 -12.56 -17.82 26.52
N CYS A 125 -12.97 -16.61 26.13
CA CYS A 125 -12.43 -15.90 24.95
C CYS A 125 -11.06 -15.28 25.29
N TRP A 126 -10.09 -16.14 25.58
CA TRP A 126 -8.75 -15.73 25.97
C TRP A 126 -7.82 -15.72 24.78
N THR A 127 -6.84 -14.83 24.81
CA THR A 127 -5.72 -14.88 23.86
C THR A 127 -4.86 -16.10 24.11
N ARG A 128 -4.58 -16.85 23.06
CA ARG A 128 -3.78 -18.08 23.10
C ARG A 128 -2.58 -18.01 22.18
N LYS A 129 -1.50 -18.64 22.59
CA LYS A 129 -0.36 -18.96 21.73
C LYS A 129 -0.47 -20.43 21.33
N VAL A 130 -0.57 -20.71 20.03
CA VAL A 130 -0.80 -22.06 19.49
C VAL A 130 0.08 -22.32 18.27
N THR A 131 0.32 -23.59 17.98
CA THR A 131 1.07 -24.03 16.80
C THR A 131 0.10 -24.44 15.70
N ARG A 132 0.37 -23.95 14.48
CA ARG A 132 -0.42 -24.27 13.30
C ARG A 132 0.43 -24.78 12.15
N ASN A 133 -0.13 -25.67 11.35
CA ASN A 133 0.43 -26.12 10.09
C ASN A 133 -0.39 -25.58 8.92
N LEU A 134 0.30 -25.02 7.92
CA LEU A 134 -0.29 -24.59 6.65
C LEU A 134 0.19 -25.54 5.55
N ASP A 135 -0.72 -26.29 4.94
CA ASP A 135 -0.39 -27.13 3.81
C ASP A 135 -0.57 -26.42 2.46
N SER A 136 -0.12 -27.05 1.38
CA SER A 136 -0.21 -26.50 0.02
C SER A 136 -1.65 -26.36 -0.50
N ALA A 137 -2.62 -27.02 0.11
CA ALA A 137 -4.05 -26.89 -0.19
C ALA A 137 -4.70 -25.73 0.57
N GLY A 138 -3.96 -25.07 1.45
CA GLY A 138 -4.45 -23.96 2.27
C GLY A 138 -5.10 -24.38 3.57
N ASN A 139 -5.02 -25.65 3.96
CA ASN A 139 -5.52 -26.07 5.25
C ASN A 139 -4.61 -25.54 6.36
N PHE A 140 -5.16 -24.69 7.20
CA PHE A 140 -4.48 -24.07 8.34
C PHE A 140 -4.98 -24.70 9.64
N SER A 141 -4.38 -25.82 9.99
CA SER A 141 -4.79 -26.70 11.09
C SER A 141 -4.02 -26.43 12.37
N TYR A 142 -4.66 -26.64 13.51
CA TYR A 142 -4.00 -26.64 14.82
C TYR A 142 -3.24 -27.93 15.03
N ILE A 143 -2.06 -27.85 15.64
CA ILE A 143 -1.27 -29.01 16.02
C ILE A 143 -1.56 -29.43 17.47
N ASP A 144 -1.61 -28.45 18.36
CA ASP A 144 -1.70 -28.64 19.82
C ASP A 144 -3.03 -28.14 20.41
N TRP A 145 -4.01 -27.87 19.55
CA TRP A 145 -5.35 -27.43 19.95
C TRP A 145 -6.45 -28.16 19.16
N ASN A 146 -7.48 -28.59 19.87
CA ASN A 146 -8.58 -29.33 19.24
C ASN A 146 -9.66 -28.36 18.70
N ALA A 147 -9.42 -27.83 17.52
CA ALA A 147 -10.38 -26.97 16.81
C ALA A 147 -10.45 -27.35 15.33
N PRO A 148 -11.53 -26.99 14.63
CA PRO A 148 -11.70 -27.27 13.21
C PRO A 148 -10.58 -26.64 12.37
N THR A 149 -10.14 -27.37 11.34
CA THR A 149 -9.25 -26.82 10.29
C THR A 149 -9.95 -25.69 9.56
N GLN A 150 -9.19 -24.66 9.28
CA GLN A 150 -9.65 -23.47 8.56
C GLN A 150 -8.92 -23.37 7.21
N GLN A 151 -9.47 -22.61 6.28
CA GLN A 151 -8.84 -22.36 4.98
C GLN A 151 -8.14 -21.01 4.98
N MET A 152 -6.84 -20.99 4.71
CA MET A 152 -6.06 -19.76 4.57
C MET A 152 -6.59 -18.95 3.38
N VAL A 153 -6.93 -17.69 3.63
CA VAL A 153 -7.26 -16.72 2.57
C VAL A 153 -6.03 -15.92 2.19
N GLY A 154 -5.26 -15.47 3.18
CA GLY A 154 -4.06 -14.69 2.99
C GLY A 154 -3.60 -14.02 4.28
N TRP A 155 -2.71 -13.06 4.14
CA TRP A 155 -2.18 -12.26 5.26
C TRP A 155 -1.79 -10.87 4.80
N PHE A 156 -1.62 -9.97 5.76
CA PHE A 156 -1.03 -8.67 5.51
C PHE A 156 0.16 -8.42 6.45
N GLU A 157 1.12 -7.66 5.96
CA GLU A 157 2.31 -7.28 6.70
C GLU A 157 2.12 -5.92 7.38
N LEU A 158 2.65 -5.79 8.60
CA LEU A 158 2.58 -4.56 9.38
C LEU A 158 3.80 -3.67 9.11
N PRO A 159 3.66 -2.34 9.19
CA PRO A 159 4.72 -1.39 8.92
C PRO A 159 5.67 -1.28 10.12
N PHE A 160 6.70 -2.13 10.17
CA PHE A 160 7.74 -2.07 11.20
C PHE A 160 8.83 -1.05 10.87
N ASP A 161 9.56 -0.60 11.90
CA ASP A 161 10.79 0.18 11.73
C ASP A 161 11.79 -0.62 10.86
N GLY A 162 12.22 -0.01 9.77
CA GLY A 162 13.08 -0.67 8.78
C GLY A 162 12.34 -1.50 7.72
N MET A 163 11.03 -1.72 7.87
CA MET A 163 10.10 -2.01 6.80
C MET A 163 9.22 -0.77 6.69
N ALA A 164 9.71 0.27 6.03
CA ALA A 164 8.85 1.36 5.62
C ALA A 164 7.72 0.73 4.80
N GLN A 165 6.48 0.79 5.31
CA GLN A 165 5.37 0.84 4.39
C GLN A 165 5.71 2.02 3.51
N ASP A 166 6.00 1.75 2.25
CA ASP A 166 6.34 2.79 1.28
C ASP A 166 5.09 3.62 1.00
N ASN A 167 4.66 4.43 2.00
CA ASN A 167 3.66 5.46 1.82
C ASN A 167 4.22 6.64 1.04
N TYR A 168 5.47 6.55 0.62
CA TYR A 168 6.15 7.53 -0.18
C TYR A 168 6.99 6.84 -1.26
N PHE A 169 7.32 7.59 -2.25
CA PHE A 169 8.22 7.22 -3.33
C PHE A 169 9.21 8.36 -3.56
N ILE A 170 10.28 8.07 -4.24
CA ILE A 170 11.20 9.09 -4.75
C ILE A 170 10.95 9.30 -6.23
N ASP A 171 10.98 10.53 -6.69
CA ASP A 171 11.04 10.85 -8.10
C ASP A 171 12.49 11.03 -8.54
N VAL A 172 12.82 10.52 -9.72
CA VAL A 172 14.16 10.53 -10.27
C VAL A 172 14.15 10.82 -11.77
N SER A 173 15.25 11.37 -12.24
CA SER A 173 15.45 11.71 -13.65
C SER A 173 16.84 11.26 -14.13
N ALA A 174 17.25 11.75 -15.29
CA ALA A 174 18.61 11.52 -15.79
C ALA A 174 19.71 12.26 -14.99
N TYR A 175 19.34 13.07 -14.00
CA TYR A 175 20.30 13.68 -13.06
C TYR A 175 20.76 12.70 -11.98
N GLN A 176 20.00 11.64 -11.72
CA GLN A 176 20.38 10.55 -10.84
C GLN A 176 21.06 9.42 -11.64
N PRO A 177 21.89 8.58 -11.01
CA PRO A 177 22.51 7.45 -11.69
C PRO A 177 21.49 6.43 -12.20
N GLY A 178 21.91 5.61 -13.17
CA GLY A 178 21.06 4.51 -13.65
C GLY A 178 20.83 3.42 -12.60
N ASP A 179 21.81 3.16 -11.73
CA ASP A 179 21.66 2.28 -10.58
C ASP A 179 21.15 3.07 -9.37
N LEU A 180 19.90 2.83 -8.99
CA LEU A 180 19.22 3.51 -7.88
C LEU A 180 19.39 2.80 -6.53
N THR A 181 20.07 1.66 -6.46
CA THR A 181 20.18 0.85 -5.23
C THR A 181 20.61 1.67 -4.02
N GLY A 182 21.66 2.49 -4.18
CA GLY A 182 22.18 3.34 -3.09
C GLY A 182 21.21 4.46 -2.68
N ILE A 183 20.49 5.06 -3.64
CA ILE A 183 19.50 6.11 -3.38
C ILE A 183 18.28 5.53 -2.68
N CYS A 184 17.76 4.40 -3.15
CA CYS A 184 16.66 3.68 -2.52
C CYS A 184 16.99 3.29 -1.09
N GLN A 185 18.18 2.77 -0.84
CA GLN A 185 18.64 2.43 0.50
C GLN A 185 18.74 3.68 1.41
N ALA A 186 19.27 4.78 0.91
CA ALA A 186 19.42 6.02 1.68
C ALA A 186 18.08 6.70 1.98
N SER A 187 17.12 6.61 1.05
CA SER A 187 15.77 7.17 1.21
C SER A 187 14.85 6.29 2.06
N GLY A 188 15.19 5.01 2.24
CA GLY A 188 14.35 4.06 2.97
C GLY A 188 13.11 3.58 2.19
N THR A 189 13.03 3.87 0.89
CA THR A 189 12.00 3.34 -0.01
C THR A 189 12.62 2.82 -1.29
N ASN A 190 12.03 1.78 -1.84
CA ASN A 190 12.39 1.25 -3.16
C ASN A 190 11.41 1.70 -4.25
N ASN A 191 10.31 2.36 -3.87
CA ASN A 191 9.32 2.87 -4.82
C ASN A 191 9.84 4.11 -5.54
N THR A 192 9.73 4.11 -6.87
CA THR A 192 10.21 5.21 -7.70
C THR A 192 9.20 5.63 -8.75
N VAL A 193 9.19 6.93 -9.07
CA VAL A 193 8.58 7.50 -10.27
C VAL A 193 9.70 8.08 -11.12
N ILE A 194 9.87 7.61 -12.36
CA ILE A 194 11.06 7.83 -13.17
C ILE A 194 10.74 8.70 -14.39
N LYS A 195 11.54 9.74 -14.65
CA LYS A 195 11.43 10.54 -15.90
C LYS A 195 11.80 9.68 -17.10
N VAL A 196 10.89 9.58 -18.07
CA VAL A 196 11.17 8.84 -19.31
C VAL A 196 11.34 9.80 -20.49
N THR A 197 10.45 10.78 -20.65
CA THR A 197 10.45 11.65 -21.83
C THR A 197 10.23 13.11 -21.49
N GLU A 198 10.58 13.99 -22.44
CA GLU A 198 10.28 15.42 -22.44
C GLU A 198 9.92 15.86 -23.86
N GLY A 199 8.75 16.48 -24.04
CA GLY A 199 8.22 16.77 -25.37
C GLY A 199 8.20 15.52 -26.25
N VAL A 200 8.36 15.70 -27.56
CA VAL A 200 8.44 14.59 -28.53
C VAL A 200 9.88 14.31 -29.02
N GLY A 201 10.88 14.87 -28.35
CA GLY A 201 12.26 14.85 -28.86
C GLY A 201 13.33 14.32 -27.90
N TRP A 202 12.98 14.06 -26.65
CA TRP A 202 13.93 13.58 -25.66
C TRP A 202 13.45 12.35 -24.91
N VAL A 203 14.36 11.38 -24.74
CA VAL A 203 14.15 10.16 -23.95
C VAL A 203 15.30 10.01 -22.98
N SER A 204 14.99 9.65 -21.74
CA SER A 204 16.00 9.41 -20.71
C SER A 204 16.91 8.25 -21.07
N PRO A 205 18.24 8.46 -21.10
CA PRO A 205 19.19 7.38 -21.43
C PRO A 205 19.36 6.37 -20.28
N VAL A 206 18.85 6.66 -19.10
CA VAL A 206 19.04 5.84 -17.89
C VAL A 206 17.75 5.23 -17.34
N ALA A 207 16.58 5.61 -17.86
CA ALA A 207 15.30 5.16 -17.34
C ALA A 207 15.16 3.62 -17.30
N GLY A 208 15.66 2.92 -18.32
CA GLY A 208 15.64 1.45 -18.34
C GLY A 208 16.46 0.82 -17.22
N GLN A 209 17.65 1.36 -16.92
CA GLN A 209 18.47 0.89 -15.81
C GLN A 209 17.87 1.27 -14.46
N GLN A 210 17.35 2.48 -14.31
CA GLN A 210 16.64 2.93 -13.10
C GLN A 210 15.45 2.03 -12.80
N THR A 211 14.67 1.65 -13.82
CA THR A 211 13.55 0.70 -13.69
C THR A 211 14.01 -0.67 -13.19
N SER A 212 15.16 -1.18 -13.66
CA SER A 212 15.68 -2.50 -13.30
C SER A 212 16.27 -2.58 -11.88
N THR A 213 16.59 -1.43 -11.27
CA THR A 213 17.26 -1.32 -9.96
C THR A 213 16.37 -0.76 -8.86
N SER A 214 15.06 -0.59 -9.13
CA SER A 214 14.08 -0.09 -8.19
C SER A 214 12.71 -0.72 -8.40
N ASN A 215 11.76 -0.46 -7.50
CA ASN A 215 10.35 -0.78 -7.70
C ASN A 215 9.66 0.40 -8.41
N CYS A 216 9.73 0.41 -9.74
CA CYS A 216 9.11 1.49 -10.52
C CYS A 216 7.59 1.38 -10.47
N ILE A 217 6.94 2.27 -9.72
CA ILE A 217 5.48 2.35 -9.61
C ILE A 217 4.86 3.28 -10.65
N GLY A 218 5.65 4.17 -11.25
CA GLY A 218 5.19 5.12 -12.26
C GLY A 218 6.31 5.72 -13.08
N TYR A 219 5.92 6.28 -14.21
CA TYR A 219 6.80 7.09 -15.05
C TYR A 219 6.24 8.50 -15.18
N TYR A 220 7.11 9.49 -15.43
CA TYR A 220 6.68 10.82 -15.75
C TYR A 220 7.25 11.35 -17.06
N HIS A 221 6.45 12.23 -17.65
CA HIS A 221 6.74 12.98 -18.86
C HIS A 221 6.77 14.46 -18.54
N PHE A 222 7.85 15.15 -18.83
CA PHE A 222 7.92 16.60 -18.73
C PHE A 222 7.24 17.23 -19.94
N ALA A 223 6.09 17.84 -19.70
CA ALA A 223 5.22 18.35 -20.75
C ALA A 223 5.73 19.65 -21.38
N ARG A 224 5.65 19.74 -22.70
CA ARG A 224 6.01 20.92 -23.50
C ARG A 224 4.85 21.42 -24.38
N PHE A 225 3.68 20.82 -24.29
CA PHE A 225 2.54 21.08 -25.18
C PHE A 225 1.81 22.40 -24.91
N GLY A 226 2.12 23.13 -23.84
CA GLY A 226 1.40 24.37 -23.49
C GLY A 226 -0.11 24.15 -23.40
N GLY A 227 -0.91 24.93 -24.16
CA GLY A 227 -2.36 24.77 -24.23
C GLY A 227 -2.85 24.03 -25.48
N ASP A 228 -1.99 23.36 -26.24
CA ASP A 228 -2.36 22.72 -27.50
C ASP A 228 -2.71 21.24 -27.31
N VAL A 229 -3.97 20.89 -27.56
CA VAL A 229 -4.50 19.53 -27.40
C VAL A 229 -3.83 18.53 -28.33
N ALA A 230 -3.57 18.90 -29.58
CA ALA A 230 -2.98 17.96 -30.55
C ALA A 230 -1.53 17.63 -30.16
N THR A 231 -0.77 18.64 -29.71
CA THR A 231 0.58 18.44 -29.18
C THR A 231 0.57 17.59 -27.91
N ALA A 232 -0.37 17.82 -26.98
CA ALA A 232 -0.52 17.02 -25.77
C ALA A 232 -0.79 15.54 -26.08
N GLN A 233 -1.64 15.25 -27.05
CA GLN A 233 -1.90 13.89 -27.52
C GLN A 233 -0.66 13.25 -28.17
N ALA A 234 0.10 14.01 -28.95
CA ALA A 234 1.34 13.53 -29.57
C ALA A 234 2.41 13.21 -28.50
N GLU A 235 2.56 14.09 -27.49
CA GLU A 235 3.48 13.87 -26.36
C GLU A 235 3.07 12.66 -25.53
N ALA A 236 1.79 12.46 -25.24
CA ALA A 236 1.29 11.28 -24.52
C ALA A 236 1.60 9.97 -25.27
N ASN A 237 1.33 9.93 -26.58
CA ASN A 237 1.66 8.76 -27.40
C ASN A 237 3.18 8.50 -27.48
N TYR A 238 3.98 9.56 -27.63
CA TYR A 238 5.43 9.47 -27.59
C TYR A 238 5.94 8.93 -26.25
N PHE A 239 5.40 9.43 -25.12
CA PHE A 239 5.72 8.96 -23.79
C PHE A 239 5.43 7.46 -23.66
N ILE A 240 4.21 7.01 -24.00
CA ILE A 240 3.80 5.62 -23.89
C ILE A 240 4.67 4.69 -24.75
N SER A 241 5.05 5.13 -25.96
CA SER A 241 5.88 4.33 -26.86
C SER A 241 7.32 4.14 -26.39
N ASN A 242 7.78 4.94 -25.41
CA ASN A 242 9.13 4.90 -24.87
C ASN A 242 9.19 4.34 -23.43
N LEU A 243 8.10 3.80 -22.90
CA LEU A 243 8.10 3.24 -21.55
C LEU A 243 8.99 1.99 -21.45
N PRO A 244 9.91 1.91 -20.45
CA PRO A 244 10.74 0.70 -20.25
C PRO A 244 9.94 -0.50 -19.74
N SER A 245 8.83 -0.29 -19.05
CA SER A 245 7.94 -1.33 -18.52
C SER A 245 6.50 -0.83 -18.43
N HIS A 246 5.59 -1.62 -17.85
CA HIS A 246 4.19 -1.27 -17.67
C HIS A 246 3.88 -1.01 -16.19
N PRO A 247 4.15 0.18 -15.63
CA PRO A 247 3.86 0.53 -14.24
C PRO A 247 2.37 0.82 -14.05
N ARG A 248 1.97 1.14 -12.82
CA ARG A 248 0.60 1.54 -12.54
C ARG A 248 0.31 2.98 -13.00
N TYR A 249 1.23 3.92 -12.71
CA TYR A 249 0.98 5.35 -12.89
C TYR A 249 1.75 5.95 -14.06
N LEU A 250 1.07 6.85 -14.81
CA LEU A 250 1.72 7.76 -15.76
C LEU A 250 1.44 9.21 -15.35
N VAL A 251 2.50 9.98 -15.19
CA VAL A 251 2.45 11.35 -14.67
C VAL A 251 2.68 12.35 -15.78
N CYS A 252 1.74 13.28 -15.92
CA CYS A 252 1.88 14.50 -16.70
C CYS A 252 2.53 15.57 -15.80
N ASP A 253 3.82 15.81 -15.97
CA ASP A 253 4.58 16.84 -15.29
C ASP A 253 4.45 18.15 -16.05
N TYR A 254 3.50 19.00 -15.62
CA TYR A 254 3.12 20.24 -16.30
C TYR A 254 3.45 21.45 -15.44
N GLU A 255 4.68 21.92 -15.55
CA GLU A 255 5.19 23.02 -14.70
C GLU A 255 5.92 24.12 -15.46
N ASP A 256 5.91 24.07 -16.80
CA ASP A 256 6.51 25.07 -17.67
C ASP A 256 5.72 25.19 -18.98
N GLY A 257 5.81 26.35 -19.65
CA GLY A 257 5.31 26.57 -20.99
C GLY A 257 3.79 26.69 -21.12
N ALA A 258 3.03 26.89 -20.05
CA ALA A 258 1.59 27.12 -20.13
C ALA A 258 1.23 28.33 -21.04
N SER A 259 0.18 28.17 -21.80
CA SER A 259 -0.39 29.31 -22.55
C SER A 259 -1.08 30.33 -21.63
N GLY A 260 -1.40 31.52 -22.15
CA GLY A 260 -2.19 32.46 -21.40
C GLY A 260 -3.68 32.10 -21.24
N ASP A 261 -4.12 30.99 -21.85
CA ASP A 261 -5.51 30.50 -21.77
C ASP A 261 -5.58 29.28 -20.83
N LYS A 262 -6.06 29.51 -19.63
CA LYS A 262 -6.19 28.51 -18.59
C LYS A 262 -7.11 27.34 -19.00
N GLN A 263 -8.17 27.59 -19.78
CA GLN A 263 -9.05 26.52 -20.25
C GLN A 263 -8.36 25.67 -21.33
N ALA A 264 -7.62 26.29 -22.24
CA ALA A 264 -6.85 25.59 -23.25
C ALA A 264 -5.78 24.67 -22.57
N ASN A 265 -5.07 25.17 -21.56
CA ASN A 265 -4.12 24.39 -20.77
C ASN A 265 -4.79 23.21 -20.10
N THR A 266 -5.94 23.42 -19.47
CA THR A 266 -6.72 22.35 -18.81
C THR A 266 -7.15 21.28 -19.81
N ASN A 267 -7.64 21.69 -20.97
CA ASN A 267 -8.04 20.78 -22.03
C ASN A 267 -6.86 19.94 -22.56
N ALA A 268 -5.68 20.54 -22.71
CA ALA A 268 -4.47 19.86 -23.16
C ALA A 268 -3.99 18.84 -22.11
N VAL A 269 -3.96 19.20 -20.83
CA VAL A 269 -3.65 18.29 -19.73
C VAL A 269 -4.63 17.10 -19.69
N LEU A 270 -5.93 17.36 -19.80
CA LEU A 270 -6.94 16.31 -19.84
C LEU A 270 -6.77 15.40 -21.06
N ALA A 271 -6.45 15.94 -22.22
CA ALA A 271 -6.22 15.15 -23.43
C ALA A 271 -4.99 14.22 -23.29
N PHE A 272 -3.91 14.68 -22.64
CA PHE A 272 -2.76 13.84 -22.30
C PHE A 272 -3.17 12.70 -21.35
N MET A 273 -3.88 13.04 -20.27
CA MET A 273 -4.34 12.07 -19.26
C MET A 273 -5.32 11.04 -19.87
N ASP A 274 -6.17 11.44 -20.81
CA ASP A 274 -7.10 10.56 -21.52
C ASP A 274 -6.38 9.48 -22.33
N ILE A 275 -5.31 9.83 -23.03
CA ILE A 275 -4.48 8.88 -23.78
C ILE A 275 -3.82 7.88 -22.81
N CYS A 276 -3.28 8.36 -21.70
CA CYS A 276 -2.70 7.49 -20.67
C CYS A 276 -3.75 6.50 -20.12
N LYS A 277 -4.94 6.98 -19.79
CA LYS A 277 -6.05 6.15 -19.30
C LYS A 277 -6.52 5.14 -20.32
N ALA A 278 -6.72 5.56 -21.58
CA ALA A 278 -7.11 4.66 -22.68
C ALA A 278 -6.08 3.56 -22.93
N SER A 279 -4.81 3.79 -22.60
CA SER A 279 -3.72 2.84 -22.70
C SER A 279 -3.55 1.92 -21.48
N GLY A 280 -4.48 1.97 -20.52
CA GLY A 280 -4.53 1.06 -19.37
C GLY A 280 -3.79 1.54 -18.12
N PHE A 281 -3.36 2.81 -18.07
CA PHE A 281 -2.64 3.38 -16.94
C PHE A 281 -3.53 4.27 -16.07
N GLU A 282 -3.10 4.52 -14.83
CA GLU A 282 -3.71 5.54 -13.98
C GLU A 282 -2.98 6.88 -14.19
N PRO A 283 -3.65 7.88 -14.79
CA PRO A 283 -3.03 9.16 -15.08
C PRO A 283 -2.95 10.03 -13.82
N ILE A 284 -1.81 10.71 -13.64
CA ILE A 284 -1.56 11.67 -12.56
C ILE A 284 -1.16 13.01 -13.18
N TYR A 285 -1.69 14.10 -12.64
CA TYR A 285 -1.23 15.46 -12.90
C TYR A 285 -0.21 15.85 -11.84
N TYR A 286 0.97 16.29 -12.24
CA TYR A 286 1.98 16.87 -11.36
C TYR A 286 2.29 18.30 -11.73
N SER A 287 2.42 19.16 -10.74
CA SER A 287 2.95 20.51 -10.82
C SER A 287 3.15 21.09 -9.40
N TYR A 288 3.73 22.28 -9.31
CA TYR A 288 3.76 23.01 -8.03
C TYR A 288 2.52 23.93 -7.87
N LYS A 289 2.13 24.15 -6.60
CA LYS A 289 0.86 24.77 -6.25
C LYS A 289 0.61 26.15 -6.93
N PRO A 290 1.54 27.14 -6.92
CA PRO A 290 1.31 28.41 -7.58
C PRO A 290 1.05 28.29 -9.08
N TYR A 291 1.83 27.45 -9.77
CA TYR A 291 1.66 27.23 -11.21
C TYR A 291 0.33 26.55 -11.53
N THR A 292 -0.03 25.56 -10.76
CA THR A 292 -1.33 24.87 -10.88
C THR A 292 -2.49 25.84 -10.78
N LEU A 293 -2.51 26.66 -9.72
CA LEU A 293 -3.60 27.62 -9.48
C LEU A 293 -3.70 28.69 -10.59
N ALA A 294 -2.57 29.09 -11.16
CA ALA A 294 -2.55 30.07 -12.25
C ALA A 294 -3.02 29.48 -13.58
N ASN A 295 -2.65 28.26 -13.90
CA ASN A 295 -2.65 27.76 -15.27
C ASN A 295 -3.68 26.67 -15.58
N VAL A 296 -4.26 25.97 -14.59
CA VAL A 296 -5.26 24.92 -14.84
C VAL A 296 -6.45 24.99 -13.88
N TYR A 297 -7.60 24.52 -14.34
CA TYR A 297 -8.79 24.31 -13.51
C TYR A 297 -8.73 22.92 -12.87
N VAL A 298 -8.24 22.85 -11.62
CA VAL A 298 -8.02 21.61 -10.87
C VAL A 298 -9.31 20.81 -10.67
N ASP A 299 -10.42 21.51 -10.45
CA ASP A 299 -11.75 20.91 -10.30
C ASP A 299 -12.17 20.09 -11.54
N GLN A 300 -11.83 20.54 -12.74
CA GLN A 300 -12.09 19.79 -13.98
C GLN A 300 -11.23 18.52 -14.06
N ILE A 301 -9.96 18.59 -13.62
CA ILE A 301 -9.06 17.45 -13.59
C ILE A 301 -9.57 16.41 -12.57
N THR A 302 -9.87 16.83 -11.34
CA THR A 302 -10.32 15.93 -10.28
C THR A 302 -11.73 15.39 -10.48
N ALA A 303 -12.60 16.12 -11.17
CA ALA A 303 -13.92 15.62 -11.56
C ALA A 303 -13.80 14.46 -12.56
N ARG A 304 -12.83 14.51 -13.48
CA ARG A 304 -12.61 13.48 -14.48
C ARG A 304 -11.75 12.32 -13.96
N TYR A 305 -10.73 12.64 -13.14
CA TYR A 305 -9.78 11.71 -12.56
C TYR A 305 -9.66 11.96 -11.05
N PRO A 306 -10.55 11.39 -10.23
CA PRO A 306 -10.45 11.51 -8.77
C PRO A 306 -9.10 10.94 -8.25
N ASN A 307 -8.51 11.60 -7.25
CA ASN A 307 -7.21 11.22 -6.65
C ASN A 307 -6.02 11.22 -7.61
N SER A 308 -6.03 12.05 -8.65
CA SER A 308 -5.00 12.14 -9.68
C SER A 308 -4.06 13.33 -9.54
N LEU A 309 -4.01 13.99 -8.40
CA LEU A 309 -3.16 15.16 -8.19
C LEU A 309 -1.92 14.77 -7.36
N TRP A 310 -0.78 15.14 -7.88
CA TRP A 310 0.49 15.18 -7.15
C TRP A 310 1.00 16.64 -7.21
N ILE A 311 0.87 17.35 -6.11
CA ILE A 311 1.21 18.77 -6.04
C ILE A 311 2.47 18.94 -5.20
N ALA A 312 3.53 19.46 -5.82
CA ALA A 312 4.74 19.85 -5.12
C ALA A 312 4.41 21.01 -4.18
N ALA A 313 4.66 20.78 -2.90
CA ALA A 313 4.55 21.78 -1.86
C ALA A 313 5.62 21.49 -0.81
N TYR A 314 6.34 22.54 -0.43
CA TYR A 314 7.28 22.46 0.67
C TYR A 314 6.58 22.98 1.92
N PRO A 315 6.71 22.30 3.07
CA PRO A 315 6.18 22.84 4.30
C PRO A 315 6.82 24.19 4.61
N ASP A 316 6.01 25.13 5.11
CA ASP A 316 6.49 26.44 5.52
C ASP A 316 7.32 26.27 6.81
N TYR A 317 8.63 26.17 6.66
CA TYR A 317 9.60 26.13 7.75
C TYR A 317 10.91 26.81 7.36
N GLU A 318 11.66 27.25 8.36
CA GLU A 318 12.80 28.15 8.25
C GLU A 318 13.93 27.72 7.29
N VAL A 319 14.01 26.45 6.94
CA VAL A 319 15.17 25.89 6.22
C VAL A 319 14.93 25.75 4.72
N ARG A 320 13.69 25.93 4.27
CA ARG A 320 13.35 25.71 2.87
C ARG A 320 12.30 26.69 2.39
N PRO A 321 12.70 27.71 1.64
CA PRO A 321 11.74 28.55 0.93
C PRO A 321 10.99 27.69 -0.10
N GLU A 322 9.71 27.97 -0.26
CA GLU A 322 8.94 27.43 -1.38
C GLU A 322 9.54 27.97 -2.69
N PRO A 323 9.65 27.12 -3.75
CA PRO A 323 10.09 27.56 -5.06
C PRO A 323 9.10 28.52 -5.72
#